data_d15132950f8474e6bb0977144e26e453
#
_entry.id   d15132950f8474e6bb0977144e26e453
#
_cell.length_a   1.000
_cell.length_b   1.000
_cell.length_c   1.000
_cell.angle_alpha   90.00
_cell.angle_beta   90.00
_cell.angle_gamma   90.00
#
_symmetry.space_group_name_H-M   'P 1'
#
loop_
_entity.id
_entity.type
_entity.pdbx_description
1 polymer ?
#
loop_
_entity_poly.entity_id
_entity_poly.type
_entity_poly.pdbx_seq_one_letter_code
_entity_poly.pdbx_strand_id
1 'polypeptide(L)'
;LEAEERRAMRQVQVVVIRELVAQLFHLGCQGPLGAATAARRPACHIRQITMYLCRVVLSMPYQHIADAISRDRSTVIHGCAVIEDRRDGADYDAFIDRCEKCVRAVFGKADEGNHVARG
;
A
#
# COMPACT_ATOMS: atom_id res chain seq x y z
N LEU A 1 5.24 -5.96 26.03
CA LEU A 1 5.64 -7.12 25.25
C LEU A 1 4.74 -7.32 24.04
N GLU A 2 3.44 -7.41 24.26
CA GLU A 2 2.50 -7.51 23.15
C GLU A 2 2.53 -6.29 22.26
N ALA A 3 2.72 -5.10 22.83
CA ALA A 3 2.81 -3.88 22.06
C ALA A 3 4.04 -3.89 21.16
N GLU A 4 5.14 -4.41 21.67
CA GLU A 4 6.37 -4.52 20.89
C GLU A 4 6.24 -5.55 19.77
N GLU A 5 5.56 -6.65 20.05
CA GLU A 5 5.31 -7.67 19.05
C GLU A 5 4.42 -7.15 17.95
N ARG A 6 3.37 -6.38 18.30
CA ARG A 6 2.50 -5.78 17.29
C ARG A 6 3.23 -4.76 16.44
N ARG A 7 4.12 -3.99 17.09
CA ARG A 7 4.94 -3.03 16.35
C ARG A 7 5.87 -3.74 15.36
N ALA A 8 6.51 -4.82 15.81
CA ALA A 8 7.38 -5.60 14.94
C ALA A 8 6.60 -6.19 13.78
N MET A 9 5.39 -6.67 14.04
CA MET A 9 4.55 -7.23 12.98
C MET A 9 4.19 -6.16 11.95
N ARG A 10 3.80 -4.96 12.40
CA ARG A 10 3.49 -3.87 11.48
C ARG A 10 4.69 -3.49 10.62
N GLN A 11 5.88 -3.50 11.23
CA GLN A 11 7.10 -3.21 10.51
C GLN A 11 7.32 -4.21 9.38
N VAL A 12 7.14 -5.50 9.67
CA VAL A 12 7.26 -6.56 8.66
C VAL A 12 6.22 -6.37 7.56
N GLN A 13 4.98 -6.10 7.94
CA GLN A 13 3.91 -5.90 6.96
C GLN A 13 4.24 -4.75 6.02
N VAL A 14 4.72 -3.64 6.55
CA VAL A 14 5.07 -2.48 5.73
C VAL A 14 6.21 -2.81 4.77
N VAL A 15 7.23 -3.52 5.25
CA VAL A 15 8.37 -3.90 4.42
C VAL A 15 7.93 -4.82 3.28
N VAL A 16 7.10 -5.81 3.59
CA VAL A 16 6.61 -6.74 2.57
C VAL A 16 5.75 -6.02 1.54
N ILE A 17 4.85 -5.16 1.99
CA ILE A 17 3.99 -4.41 1.07
C ILE A 17 4.82 -3.51 0.18
N ARG A 18 5.82 -2.82 0.75
CA ARG A 18 6.68 -1.96 -0.04
C ARG A 18 7.41 -2.74 -1.13
N GLU A 19 7.90 -3.93 -0.80
CA GLU A 19 8.60 -4.75 -1.77
C GLU A 19 7.66 -5.23 -2.87
N LEU A 20 6.46 -5.66 -2.51
CA LEU A 20 5.46 -6.05 -3.51
C LEU A 20 5.14 -4.88 -4.44
N VAL A 21 4.91 -3.71 -3.86
CA VAL A 21 4.59 -2.51 -4.64
C VAL A 21 5.74 -2.16 -5.57
N ALA A 22 6.99 -2.24 -5.08
CA ALA A 22 8.14 -1.92 -5.90
C ALA A 22 8.22 -2.83 -7.13
N GLN A 23 8.01 -4.12 -6.94
CA GLN A 23 8.04 -5.07 -8.04
C GLN A 23 6.92 -4.81 -9.03
N LEU A 24 5.71 -4.61 -8.53
CA LEU A 24 4.57 -4.33 -9.40
C LEU A 24 4.73 -3.00 -10.13
N PHE A 25 5.31 -2.00 -9.46
CA PHE A 25 5.55 -0.70 -10.05
C PHE A 25 6.53 -0.81 -11.23
N HIS A 26 7.60 -1.58 -11.05
CA HIS A 26 8.56 -1.79 -12.14
C HIS A 26 7.93 -2.47 -13.33
N LEU A 27 7.08 -3.46 -13.09
CA LEU A 27 6.34 -4.12 -14.16
C LEU A 27 5.38 -3.14 -14.84
N GLY A 28 4.69 -2.33 -14.05
CA GLY A 28 3.75 -1.34 -14.57
C GLY A 28 4.41 -0.29 -15.45
N CYS A 29 5.65 0.10 -15.14
CA CYS A 29 6.38 1.08 -15.92
C CYS A 29 6.72 0.59 -17.31
N GLN A 30 6.67 -0.72 -17.53
CA GLN A 30 6.94 -1.30 -18.85
C GLN A 30 5.67 -1.45 -19.69
N GLY A 31 4.52 -1.10 -19.12
CA GLY A 31 3.23 -1.25 -19.77
C GLY A 31 2.52 0.08 -19.98
N PRO A 32 1.18 0.06 -19.99
CA PRO A 32 0.38 1.27 -20.24
C PRO A 32 0.64 2.41 -19.28
N LEU A 33 1.15 2.10 -18.08
CA LEU A 33 1.43 3.12 -17.09
C LEU A 33 2.80 3.76 -17.25
N GLY A 34 3.61 3.30 -18.20
CA GLY A 34 4.99 3.72 -18.34
C GLY A 34 5.18 5.22 -18.34
N ALA A 35 4.42 5.93 -19.16
CA ALA A 35 4.54 7.38 -19.28
C ALA A 35 4.06 8.10 -18.01
N ALA A 36 3.00 7.59 -17.39
CA ALA A 36 2.41 8.22 -16.22
C ALA A 36 3.20 7.96 -14.96
N THR A 37 3.82 6.78 -14.87
CA THR A 37 4.53 6.34 -13.67
C THR A 37 6.04 6.42 -13.77
N ALA A 38 6.57 6.62 -14.96
CA ALA A 38 7.99 6.90 -15.15
C ALA A 38 8.32 8.24 -14.51
N ALA A 39 7.67 8.47 -13.43
CA ALA A 39 7.68 9.71 -12.71
C ALA A 39 9.03 9.94 -12.08
N ARG A 40 9.25 11.19 -11.77
CA ARG A 40 10.50 11.72 -11.32
C ARG A 40 10.99 11.19 -10.01
N ARG A 41 10.21 10.53 -9.21
CA ARG A 41 10.62 10.04 -7.89
C ARG A 41 9.97 8.70 -7.63
N PRO A 42 10.48 7.65 -8.29
CA PRO A 42 9.87 6.33 -8.12
C PRO A 42 9.83 5.89 -6.67
N ALA A 43 10.90 6.16 -5.90
CA ALA A 43 10.93 5.76 -4.50
C ALA A 43 9.85 6.46 -3.68
N CYS A 44 9.63 7.75 -3.95
CA CYS A 44 8.60 8.50 -3.27
C CYS A 44 7.20 7.96 -3.62
N HIS A 45 7.00 7.66 -4.89
CA HIS A 45 5.73 7.14 -5.38
C HIS A 45 5.44 5.77 -4.77
N ILE A 46 6.42 4.89 -4.78
CA ILE A 46 6.29 3.56 -4.18
C ILE A 46 5.94 3.68 -2.70
N ARG A 47 6.58 4.61 -2.00
CA ARG A 47 6.28 4.84 -0.58
C ARG A 47 4.84 5.30 -0.39
N GLN A 48 4.35 6.20 -1.25
CA GLN A 48 2.98 6.69 -1.15
C GLN A 48 1.97 5.57 -1.38
N ILE A 49 2.21 4.72 -2.39
CA ILE A 49 1.35 3.57 -2.64
C ILE A 49 1.37 2.63 -1.45
N THR A 50 2.56 2.40 -0.87
CA THR A 50 2.70 1.54 0.30
C THR A 50 1.86 2.05 1.46
N MET A 51 1.95 3.36 1.76
CA MET A 51 1.15 3.98 2.81
C MET A 51 -0.35 3.80 2.56
N TYR A 52 -0.75 4.03 1.31
CA TYR A 52 -2.15 3.91 0.91
C TYR A 52 -2.67 2.48 1.13
N LEU A 53 -1.90 1.48 0.72
CA LEU A 53 -2.32 0.09 0.85
C LEU A 53 -2.36 -0.37 2.30
N CYS A 54 -1.41 0.08 3.12
CA CYS A 54 -1.46 -0.21 4.55
C CYS A 54 -2.75 0.35 5.17
N ARG A 55 -3.17 1.52 4.70
CA ARG A 55 -4.37 2.16 5.20
C ARG A 55 -5.65 1.46 4.72
N VAL A 56 -5.76 1.22 3.42
CA VAL A 56 -7.02 0.72 2.86
C VAL A 56 -7.19 -0.79 2.96
N VAL A 57 -6.11 -1.55 2.91
CA VAL A 57 -6.20 -3.00 2.98
C VAL A 57 -6.12 -3.51 4.42
N LEU A 58 -5.18 -2.98 5.20
CA LEU A 58 -4.96 -3.43 6.56
C LEU A 58 -5.68 -2.57 7.59
N SER A 59 -6.31 -1.49 7.18
CA SER A 59 -6.98 -0.54 8.07
C SER A 59 -6.03 -0.02 9.15
N MET A 60 -4.77 0.13 8.80
CA MET A 60 -3.76 0.55 9.76
C MET A 60 -3.94 2.05 10.05
N PRO A 61 -3.98 2.44 11.33
CA PRO A 61 -4.07 3.87 11.66
C PRO A 61 -2.92 4.66 11.09
N TYR A 62 -3.17 5.90 10.69
CA TYR A 62 -2.14 6.75 10.10
C TYR A 62 -0.89 6.83 10.99
N GLN A 63 -1.06 6.94 12.30
CA GLN A 63 0.08 7.04 13.21
C GLN A 63 0.95 5.78 13.19
N HIS A 64 0.31 4.61 13.09
CA HIS A 64 1.06 3.35 13.01
C HIS A 64 1.86 3.27 11.71
N ILE A 65 1.28 3.74 10.61
CA ILE A 65 2.01 3.78 9.33
C ILE A 65 3.18 4.75 9.44
N ALA A 66 2.93 5.94 10.00
CA ALA A 66 3.96 6.96 10.16
C ALA A 66 5.14 6.43 10.98
N ASP A 67 4.84 5.75 12.07
CA ASP A 67 5.88 5.17 12.93
C ASP A 67 6.69 4.12 12.17
N ALA A 68 6.01 3.27 11.40
CA ALA A 68 6.67 2.18 10.68
C ALA A 68 7.61 2.67 9.58
N ILE A 69 7.30 3.82 8.97
CA ILE A 69 8.13 4.35 7.88
C ILE A 69 8.99 5.54 8.33
N SER A 70 8.93 5.89 9.61
CA SER A 70 9.69 7.01 10.19
C SER A 70 9.37 8.33 9.49
N ARG A 71 8.10 8.61 9.31
CA ARG A 71 7.62 9.87 8.72
C ARG A 71 6.54 10.46 9.61
N ASP A 72 6.20 11.71 9.35
CA ASP A 72 5.14 12.38 10.08
C ASP A 72 3.77 11.83 9.67
N ARG A 73 2.83 11.89 10.60
CA ARG A 73 1.45 11.50 10.33
C ARG A 73 0.86 12.30 9.16
N SER A 74 1.16 13.58 9.10
CA SER A 74 0.67 14.43 8.03
C SER A 74 1.20 14.00 6.65
N THR A 75 2.43 13.51 6.60
CA THR A 75 3.01 12.96 5.37
C THR A 75 2.22 11.75 4.90
N VAL A 76 1.83 10.88 5.83
CA VAL A 76 1.05 9.70 5.49
C VAL A 76 -0.33 10.10 4.96
N ILE A 77 -1.00 10.99 5.64
CA ILE A 77 -2.32 11.47 5.23
C ILE A 77 -2.25 12.09 3.83
N HIS A 78 -1.25 12.94 3.62
CA HIS A 78 -1.06 13.57 2.31
C HIS A 78 -0.78 12.53 1.22
N GLY A 79 0.12 11.57 1.51
CA GLY A 79 0.44 10.53 0.54
C GLY A 79 -0.76 9.70 0.14
N CYS A 80 -1.59 9.35 1.12
CA CYS A 80 -2.82 8.60 0.83
C CYS A 80 -3.77 9.41 -0.03
N ALA A 81 -3.89 10.72 0.24
CA ALA A 81 -4.75 11.59 -0.57
C ALA A 81 -4.25 11.70 -2.01
N VAL A 82 -2.93 11.76 -2.20
CA VAL A 82 -2.35 11.82 -3.54
C VAL A 82 -2.72 10.57 -4.35
N ILE A 83 -2.62 9.40 -3.73
CA ILE A 83 -2.97 8.16 -4.42
C ILE A 83 -4.47 8.12 -4.74
N GLU A 84 -5.30 8.53 -3.80
CA GLU A 84 -6.74 8.56 -4.02
C GLU A 84 -7.10 9.44 -5.23
N ASP A 85 -6.50 10.62 -5.32
CA ASP A 85 -6.73 11.53 -6.44
C ASP A 85 -6.27 10.92 -7.77
N ARG A 86 -5.14 10.24 -7.77
CA ARG A 86 -4.60 9.63 -8.98
C ARG A 86 -5.47 8.50 -9.50
N ARG A 87 -6.29 7.92 -8.66
CA ARG A 87 -7.19 6.83 -9.07
C ARG A 87 -8.33 7.31 -9.97
N ASP A 88 -8.45 8.60 -10.19
CA ASP A 88 -9.37 9.11 -11.21
C ASP A 88 -8.98 8.66 -12.62
N GLY A 89 -7.70 8.39 -12.86
CA GLY A 89 -7.26 7.84 -14.13
C GLY A 89 -7.50 6.33 -14.17
N ALA A 90 -8.14 5.85 -15.25
CA ALA A 90 -8.56 4.46 -15.36
C ALA A 90 -7.39 3.47 -15.29
N ASP A 91 -6.31 3.76 -16.00
CA ASP A 91 -5.14 2.86 -16.01
C ASP A 91 -4.47 2.81 -14.64
N TYR A 92 -4.37 3.96 -14.00
CA TYR A 92 -3.77 4.04 -12.68
C TYR A 92 -4.64 3.31 -11.65
N ASP A 93 -5.95 3.51 -11.74
CA ASP A 93 -6.89 2.84 -10.84
C ASP A 93 -6.79 1.33 -10.97
N ALA A 94 -6.69 0.83 -12.20
CA ALA A 94 -6.52 -0.60 -12.44
C ALA A 94 -5.22 -1.12 -11.82
N PHE A 95 -4.16 -0.34 -11.91
CA PHE A 95 -2.87 -0.71 -11.32
C PHE A 95 -2.97 -0.81 -9.81
N ILE A 96 -3.55 0.22 -9.16
CA ILE A 96 -3.69 0.21 -7.71
C ILE A 96 -4.62 -0.94 -7.27
N ASP A 97 -5.66 -1.22 -8.05
CA ASP A 97 -6.56 -2.33 -7.76
C ASP A 97 -5.80 -3.66 -7.74
N ARG A 98 -4.88 -3.86 -8.68
CA ARG A 98 -4.04 -5.06 -8.69
C ARG A 98 -3.14 -5.12 -7.47
N CYS A 99 -2.57 -3.99 -7.08
CA CYS A 99 -1.76 -3.93 -5.87
C CYS A 99 -2.59 -4.32 -4.64
N GLU A 100 -3.81 -3.81 -4.55
CA GLU A 100 -4.71 -4.17 -3.45
C GLU A 100 -4.95 -5.66 -3.40
N LYS A 101 -5.22 -6.25 -4.55
CA LYS A 101 -5.48 -7.69 -4.63
C LYS A 101 -4.29 -8.51 -4.18
N CYS A 102 -3.08 -8.10 -4.58
CA CYS A 102 -1.88 -8.80 -4.15
C CYS A 102 -1.67 -8.71 -2.65
N VAL A 103 -1.88 -7.53 -2.08
CA VAL A 103 -1.69 -7.32 -0.64
C VAL A 103 -2.77 -8.09 0.13
N ARG A 104 -4.00 -8.11 -0.34
CA ARG A 104 -5.06 -8.89 0.29
C ARG A 104 -4.76 -10.37 0.26
N ALA A 105 -4.21 -10.86 -0.83
CA ALA A 105 -3.86 -12.27 -0.93
C ALA A 105 -2.86 -12.67 0.14
N VAL A 106 -1.95 -11.76 0.49
CA VAL A 106 -0.91 -12.05 1.49
C VAL A 106 -1.42 -11.84 2.91
N PHE A 107 -2.14 -10.74 3.17
CA PHE A 107 -2.47 -10.33 4.54
C PHE A 107 -3.96 -10.33 4.86
N GLY A 108 -4.82 -10.22 3.87
CA GLY A 108 -6.26 -10.10 4.10
C GLY A 108 -7.00 -11.41 4.14
N LYS A 109 -6.30 -12.50 4.00
CA LYS A 109 -6.90 -13.81 3.79
C LYS A 109 -7.76 -14.28 4.96
N ALA A 110 -7.31 -14.01 6.17
CA ALA A 110 -8.06 -14.43 7.36
C ALA A 110 -9.42 -13.75 7.43
N ASP A 111 -9.47 -12.47 7.08
CA ASP A 111 -10.72 -11.72 7.07
C ASP A 111 -11.65 -12.21 5.97
N GLU A 112 -11.07 -12.47 4.80
CA GLU A 112 -11.84 -13.02 3.69
C GLU A 112 -12.39 -14.41 4.01
N GLY A 113 -11.55 -15.23 4.67
CA GLY A 113 -11.99 -16.52 5.12
C GLY A 113 -13.19 -16.44 6.05
N ASN A 114 -13.15 -15.50 6.98
CA ASN A 114 -14.25 -15.28 7.90
C ASN A 114 -15.51 -14.82 7.17
N HIS A 115 -15.34 -13.94 6.20
CA HIS A 115 -16.44 -13.48 5.38
C HIS A 115 -17.09 -14.64 4.63
N VAL A 116 -16.27 -15.46 4.02
CA VAL A 116 -16.77 -16.61 3.26
C VAL A 116 -17.51 -17.56 4.18
N ALA A 117 -16.99 -17.79 5.37
CA ALA A 117 -17.63 -18.67 6.33
C ALA A 117 -19.00 -18.17 6.75
N ARG A 118 -19.19 -16.87 6.79
CA ARG A 118 -20.47 -16.27 7.14
C ARG A 118 -21.42 -16.19 5.95
N GLY A 119 -20.88 -16.15 4.78
CA GLY A 119 -21.65 -16.07 3.56
C GLY A 119 -22.31 -17.37 3.27
#